data_dac5a7f601bc41d64e508f0f45f92da0
#
_entry.id   dac5a7f601bc41d64e508f0f45f92da0
#
_cell.length_a   1.000
_cell.length_b   1.000
_cell.length_c   1.000
_cell.angle_alpha   90.00
_cell.angle_beta   90.00
_cell.angle_gamma   90.00
#
_symmetry.space_group_name_H-M   'P 1'
#
loop_
_entity.id
_entity.type
_entity.pdbx_description
1 polymer ?
#
loop_
_entity_poly.entity_id
_entity_poly.type
_entity_poly.pdbx_seq_one_letter_code
_entity_poly.pdbx_strand_id
1 'polypeptide(L)'
;FNNRLNLDFTYYKENTTDQIMKINVPAISGVTQQLVNAGNIQNSGIEIALNTTPIKTKDWQWDLDFTYTRNRSKIVSLHPNVANYIELSGYVNAYDYHIGSVAKVGESYGVLMSDVTQARNENGVPLLEWDDSWRGAYRAQSKTAEVVGNMTPDFLGSVATTLTWKDLSLNVGLDMRFGGLVASYCNLYGTQAGWTESSLQYRDPEHGGMTWTSQYADSKGIQYTDGMIPEGVFKEGTIAT
;
A
#
# COMPACT_ATOMS: atom_id res chain seq x y z
N PHE A 1 0.68 29.35 31.60
CA PHE A 1 -0.16 29.79 30.46
C PHE A 1 -1.66 29.86 30.83
N ASN A 2 -2.01 30.12 32.09
CA ASN A 2 -3.39 30.31 32.56
C ASN A 2 -4.35 29.18 32.16
N ASN A 3 -3.87 27.90 32.13
CA ASN A 3 -4.64 26.72 31.73
C ASN A 3 -5.25 26.80 30.32
N ARG A 4 -4.63 27.58 29.41
CA ARG A 4 -5.08 27.73 28.02
C ARG A 4 -4.26 26.87 27.02
N LEU A 5 -3.23 26.18 27.49
CA LEU A 5 -2.37 25.35 26.67
C LEU A 5 -2.04 24.10 27.45
N ASN A 6 -2.35 22.96 26.87
CA ASN A 6 -1.93 21.65 27.34
C ASN A 6 -1.22 20.93 26.18
N LEU A 7 0.00 20.46 26.43
CA LEU A 7 0.78 19.70 25.48
C LEU A 7 1.17 18.39 26.13
N ASP A 8 0.81 17.30 25.48
CA ASP A 8 1.27 15.96 25.81
C ASP A 8 2.16 15.46 24.67
N PHE A 9 3.33 14.96 25.02
CA PHE A 9 4.30 14.41 24.08
C PHE A 9 4.77 13.06 24.61
N THR A 10 4.56 12.02 23.82
CA THR A 10 5.01 10.66 24.12
C THR A 10 5.91 10.16 23.00
N TYR A 11 7.08 9.65 23.41
CA TYR A 11 7.93 8.81 22.56
C TYR A 11 7.99 7.43 23.16
N TYR A 12 7.80 6.41 22.35
CA TYR A 12 7.91 5.03 22.80
C TYR A 12 8.78 4.21 21.83
N LYS A 13 9.42 3.20 22.40
CA LYS A 13 10.13 2.15 21.68
C LYS A 13 10.02 0.88 22.48
N GLU A 14 9.42 -0.13 21.89
CA GLU A 14 9.19 -1.41 22.53
C GLU A 14 9.53 -2.56 21.59
N ASN A 15 9.88 -3.70 22.16
CA ASN A 15 10.10 -4.94 21.44
C ASN A 15 9.14 -5.99 22.00
N THR A 16 8.38 -6.63 21.12
CA THR A 16 7.56 -7.78 21.46
C THR A 16 8.27 -9.03 20.97
N THR A 17 8.66 -9.90 21.90
CA THR A 17 9.36 -11.16 21.61
C THR A 17 8.44 -12.36 21.84
N ASP A 18 8.84 -13.52 21.34
CA ASP A 18 8.19 -14.81 21.59
C ASP A 18 6.70 -14.82 21.21
N GLN A 19 6.36 -14.17 20.09
CA GLN A 19 4.99 -14.17 19.59
C GLN A 19 4.60 -15.56 19.10
N ILE A 20 3.32 -15.92 19.31
CA ILE A 20 2.76 -17.16 18.78
C ILE A 20 2.51 -16.97 17.30
N MET A 21 3.20 -17.74 16.49
CA MET A 21 3.12 -17.69 15.02
C MET A 21 2.79 -19.05 14.45
N LYS A 22 2.00 -19.06 13.36
CA LYS A 22 1.83 -20.26 12.53
C LYS A 22 2.96 -20.31 11.51
N ILE A 23 3.69 -21.40 11.49
CA ILE A 23 4.67 -21.68 10.44
C ILE A 23 4.26 -22.91 9.64
N ASN A 24 4.56 -22.89 8.34
CA ASN A 24 4.40 -24.07 7.50
C ASN A 24 5.54 -25.03 7.77
N VAL A 25 5.21 -26.30 7.95
CA VAL A 25 6.18 -27.39 8.12
C VAL A 25 5.99 -28.44 7.02
N PRO A 26 7.05 -29.20 6.68
CA PRO A 26 6.92 -30.26 5.68
C PRO A 26 5.84 -31.26 6.06
N ALA A 27 4.95 -31.59 5.13
CA ALA A 27 3.82 -32.51 5.34
C ALA A 27 4.25 -33.92 5.77
N ILE A 28 5.51 -34.27 5.56
CA ILE A 28 6.09 -35.54 6.02
C ILE A 28 6.06 -35.71 7.55
N SER A 29 5.92 -34.60 8.28
CA SER A 29 5.76 -34.62 9.75
C SER A 29 4.35 -35.00 10.20
N GLY A 30 3.40 -35.20 9.27
CA GLY A 30 1.99 -35.49 9.55
C GLY A 30 1.12 -34.27 9.78
N VAL A 31 1.72 -33.07 9.83
CA VAL A 31 1.04 -31.79 9.96
C VAL A 31 1.64 -30.81 8.94
N THR A 32 0.82 -29.88 8.45
CA THR A 32 1.26 -28.86 7.47
C THR A 32 1.58 -27.52 8.14
N GLN A 33 1.10 -27.32 9.35
CA GLN A 33 1.30 -26.10 10.12
C GLN A 33 1.60 -26.40 11.57
N GLN A 34 2.45 -25.60 12.17
CA GLN A 34 2.82 -25.68 13.58
C GLN A 34 2.74 -24.27 14.20
N LEU A 35 2.22 -24.20 15.44
CA LEU A 35 2.33 -22.99 16.26
C LEU A 35 3.68 -22.99 16.96
N VAL A 36 4.41 -21.91 16.84
CA VAL A 36 5.70 -21.70 17.50
C VAL A 36 5.75 -20.35 18.18
N ASN A 37 6.49 -20.28 19.28
CA ASN A 37 6.80 -19.00 19.91
C ASN A 37 8.08 -18.48 19.27
N ALA A 38 7.96 -17.42 18.50
CA ALA A 38 9.11 -16.90 17.81
C ALA A 38 8.90 -15.47 17.31
N GLY A 39 10.00 -14.86 16.94
CA GLY A 39 10.02 -13.53 16.36
C GLY A 39 10.23 -12.44 17.40
N ASN A 40 10.74 -11.33 16.88
CA ASN A 40 10.90 -10.07 17.58
C ASN A 40 10.38 -8.97 16.67
N ILE A 41 9.35 -8.26 17.13
CA ILE A 41 8.78 -7.11 16.44
C ILE A 41 9.07 -5.88 17.29
N GLN A 42 9.74 -4.92 16.70
CA GLN A 42 9.99 -3.63 17.31
C GLN A 42 8.96 -2.62 16.85
N ASN A 43 8.34 -1.92 17.80
CA ASN A 43 7.50 -0.75 17.54
C ASN A 43 8.18 0.48 18.12
N SER A 44 8.16 1.58 17.38
CA SER A 44 8.62 2.88 17.87
C SER A 44 7.70 3.97 17.31
N GLY A 45 7.42 4.96 18.12
CA GLY A 45 6.49 6.00 17.70
C GLY A 45 6.58 7.28 18.50
N ILE A 46 5.89 8.26 17.97
CA ILE A 46 5.72 9.58 18.55
C ILE A 46 4.22 9.88 18.56
N GLU A 47 3.74 10.36 19.69
CA GLU A 47 2.39 10.84 19.88
C GLU A 47 2.43 12.25 20.45
N ILE A 48 1.65 13.14 19.87
CA ILE A 48 1.53 14.53 20.29
C ILE A 48 0.05 14.84 20.43
N ALA A 49 -0.35 15.38 21.56
CA ALA A 49 -1.66 15.96 21.76
C ALA A 49 -1.51 17.41 22.26
N LEU A 50 -2.11 18.32 21.53
CA LEU A 50 -2.12 19.74 21.86
C LEU A 50 -3.57 20.20 22.00
N ASN A 51 -3.92 20.66 23.21
CA ASN A 51 -5.20 21.29 23.47
C ASN A 51 -4.95 22.75 23.81
N THR A 52 -5.63 23.67 23.16
CA THR A 52 -5.44 25.08 23.40
C THR A 52 -6.74 25.85 23.30
N THR A 53 -6.85 26.90 24.13
CA THR A 53 -7.93 27.88 24.08
C THR A 53 -7.34 29.27 23.73
N PRO A 54 -7.06 29.52 22.42
CA PRO A 54 -6.42 30.76 21.99
C PRO A 54 -7.22 32.00 22.36
N ILE A 55 -8.54 31.90 22.28
CA ILE A 55 -9.46 33.02 22.63
C ILE A 55 -10.38 32.57 23.75
N LYS A 56 -10.42 33.37 24.81
CA LYS A 56 -11.37 33.20 25.91
C LYS A 56 -11.73 34.57 26.48
N THR A 57 -12.91 35.05 26.11
CA THR A 57 -13.50 36.28 26.54
C THR A 57 -14.89 36.04 27.16
N LYS A 58 -15.64 37.06 27.51
CA LYS A 58 -17.00 36.93 28.04
C LYS A 58 -17.96 36.34 27.01
N ASP A 59 -17.81 36.74 25.72
CA ASP A 59 -18.76 36.40 24.65
C ASP A 59 -18.17 35.40 23.64
N TRP A 60 -16.84 35.20 23.64
CA TRP A 60 -16.14 34.35 22.70
C TRP A 60 -15.22 33.34 23.40
N GLN A 61 -15.33 32.10 23.02
CA GLN A 61 -14.37 31.07 23.35
C GLN A 61 -14.01 30.29 22.07
N TRP A 62 -12.71 30.09 21.85
CA TRP A 62 -12.21 29.27 20.78
C TRP A 62 -11.30 28.20 21.35
N ASP A 63 -11.71 26.95 21.19
CA ASP A 63 -10.94 25.78 21.60
C ASP A 63 -10.42 25.07 20.35
N LEU A 64 -9.17 24.65 20.40
CA LEU A 64 -8.48 23.96 19.32
C LEU A 64 -7.74 22.75 19.88
N ASP A 65 -8.06 21.58 19.34
CA ASP A 65 -7.43 20.31 19.66
C ASP A 65 -6.69 19.79 18.43
N PHE A 66 -5.46 19.39 18.61
CA PHE A 66 -4.62 18.79 17.58
C PHE A 66 -4.01 17.50 18.10
N THR A 67 -4.05 16.43 17.29
CA THR A 67 -3.34 15.18 17.56
C THR A 67 -2.47 14.79 16.39
N TYR A 68 -1.34 14.18 16.70
CA TYR A 68 -0.44 13.58 15.74
C TYR A 68 0.10 12.28 16.29
N THR A 69 -0.01 11.21 15.50
CA THR A 69 0.52 9.89 15.87
C THR A 69 1.28 9.30 14.71
N ARG A 70 2.49 8.89 14.98
CA ARG A 70 3.33 8.16 14.03
C ARG A 70 3.86 6.90 14.69
N ASN A 71 3.54 5.74 14.12
CA ASN A 71 4.09 4.46 14.53
C ASN A 71 4.94 3.84 13.41
N ARG A 72 6.06 3.25 13.78
CA ARG A 72 6.93 2.47 12.88
C ARG A 72 7.19 1.11 13.51
N SER A 73 6.73 0.08 12.85
CA SER A 73 7.05 -1.30 13.22
C SER A 73 8.22 -1.81 12.37
N LYS A 74 8.96 -2.75 12.91
CA LYS A 74 10.04 -3.45 12.21
C LYS A 74 10.10 -4.89 12.69
N ILE A 75 10.11 -5.83 11.75
CA ILE A 75 10.41 -7.22 12.05
C ILE A 75 11.92 -7.35 12.25
N VAL A 76 12.33 -7.59 13.48
CA VAL A 76 13.76 -7.73 13.82
C VAL A 76 14.24 -9.15 13.53
N SER A 77 13.41 -10.16 13.88
CA SER A 77 13.70 -11.56 13.61
C SER A 77 12.41 -12.37 13.51
N LEU A 78 12.48 -13.49 12.81
CA LEU A 78 11.46 -14.53 12.74
C LEU A 78 12.02 -15.84 13.24
N HIS A 79 11.21 -16.89 13.25
CA HIS A 79 11.66 -18.23 13.62
C HIS A 79 12.72 -18.73 12.62
N PRO A 80 13.82 -19.42 13.06
CA PRO A 80 14.88 -19.89 12.17
C PRO A 80 14.41 -20.78 11.00
N ASN A 81 13.29 -21.49 11.19
CA ASN A 81 12.72 -22.36 10.15
C ASN A 81 11.87 -21.57 9.11
N VAL A 82 11.73 -20.25 9.28
CA VAL A 82 11.07 -19.39 8.29
C VAL A 82 12.13 -18.85 7.34
N ALA A 83 12.06 -19.26 6.09
CA ALA A 83 13.12 -18.94 5.13
C ALA A 83 13.21 -17.43 4.82
N ASN A 84 12.08 -16.78 4.55
CA ASN A 84 12.09 -15.38 4.09
C ASN A 84 11.03 -14.50 4.74
N TYR A 85 9.78 -14.98 4.85
CA TYR A 85 8.64 -14.23 5.39
C TYR A 85 7.53 -15.16 5.87
N ILE A 86 6.61 -14.63 6.64
CA ILE A 86 5.37 -15.30 7.05
C ILE A 86 4.19 -14.56 6.41
N GLU A 87 3.28 -15.28 5.80
CA GLU A 87 2.00 -14.75 5.34
C GLU A 87 1.11 -14.47 6.55
N LEU A 88 0.62 -13.24 6.66
CA LEU A 88 -0.30 -12.80 7.71
C LEU A 88 -1.75 -12.93 7.28
N SER A 89 -2.03 -12.64 6.01
CA SER A 89 -3.30 -12.93 5.35
C SER A 89 -3.01 -13.71 4.08
N GLY A 90 -3.90 -14.65 3.75
CA GLY A 90 -3.77 -15.40 2.50
C GLY A 90 -3.68 -14.44 1.30
N TYR A 91 -2.88 -14.82 0.32
CA TYR A 91 -2.87 -14.10 -0.94
C TYR A 91 -4.25 -14.16 -1.57
N VAL A 92 -4.74 -13.02 -2.00
CA VAL A 92 -5.92 -12.97 -2.84
C VAL A 92 -5.45 -13.14 -4.27
N ASN A 93 -5.86 -14.26 -4.87
CA ASN A 93 -5.55 -14.59 -6.25
C ASN A 93 -6.64 -13.96 -7.13
N ALA A 94 -6.25 -13.03 -7.97
CA ALA A 94 -7.13 -12.46 -8.96
C ALA A 94 -6.36 -12.35 -10.28
N TYR A 95 -6.75 -13.13 -11.28
CA TYR A 95 -6.15 -13.10 -12.62
C TYR A 95 -4.61 -13.19 -12.64
N ASP A 96 -4.05 -14.15 -11.94
CA ASP A 96 -2.60 -14.35 -11.79
C ASP A 96 -1.86 -13.26 -10.98
N TYR A 97 -2.58 -12.30 -10.43
CA TYR A 97 -1.99 -11.37 -9.47
C TYR A 97 -2.19 -11.88 -8.05
N HIS A 98 -1.10 -12.08 -7.37
CA HIS A 98 -1.08 -12.53 -5.99
C HIS A 98 -0.54 -11.40 -5.12
N ILE A 99 -1.41 -10.80 -4.32
CA ILE A 99 -1.01 -9.79 -3.35
C ILE A 99 -1.49 -10.19 -1.97
N GLY A 100 -0.60 -10.12 -1.00
CA GLY A 100 -0.88 -10.49 0.38
C GLY A 100 -0.11 -9.64 1.37
N SER A 101 -0.55 -9.70 2.62
CA SER A 101 0.13 -9.06 3.73
C SER A 101 1.10 -10.04 4.36
N VAL A 102 2.34 -9.62 4.56
CA VAL A 102 3.42 -10.47 5.08
C VAL A 102 4.19 -9.82 6.23
N ALA A 103 4.82 -10.67 7.03
CA ALA A 103 5.88 -10.30 7.97
C ALA A 103 7.22 -10.75 7.40
N LYS A 104 8.07 -9.81 6.98
CA LYS A 104 9.40 -10.05 6.41
C LYS A 104 10.46 -9.38 7.26
N VAL A 105 11.55 -10.08 7.56
CA VAL A 105 12.66 -9.52 8.35
C VAL A 105 13.21 -8.26 7.70
N GLY A 106 13.39 -7.22 8.49
CA GLY A 106 13.86 -5.91 8.04
C GLY A 106 12.76 -4.94 7.63
N GLU A 107 11.57 -5.45 7.30
CA GLU A 107 10.41 -4.67 6.86
C GLU A 107 9.44 -4.36 8.01
N SER A 108 8.46 -3.51 7.74
CA SER A 108 7.35 -3.26 8.66
C SER A 108 6.43 -4.48 8.77
N TYR A 109 5.80 -4.65 9.93
CA TYR A 109 4.76 -5.67 10.09
C TYR A 109 3.57 -5.37 9.19
N GLY A 110 3.19 -6.34 8.36
CA GLY A 110 2.04 -6.21 7.47
C GLY A 110 2.33 -5.45 6.17
N VAL A 111 3.58 -5.49 5.66
CA VAL A 111 3.83 -4.99 4.30
C VAL A 111 3.06 -5.79 3.27
N LEU A 112 2.64 -5.11 2.21
CA LEU A 112 2.07 -5.77 1.04
C LEU A 112 3.19 -6.33 0.17
N MET A 113 3.06 -7.59 -0.18
CA MET A 113 3.97 -8.29 -1.08
C MET A 113 3.18 -8.91 -2.22
N SER A 114 3.73 -8.80 -3.43
CA SER A 114 3.24 -9.50 -4.60
C SER A 114 4.30 -10.48 -5.07
N ASP A 115 3.88 -11.68 -5.47
CA ASP A 115 4.74 -12.67 -6.11
C ASP A 115 4.73 -12.56 -7.65
N VAL A 116 3.90 -11.66 -8.16
CA VAL A 116 3.82 -11.31 -9.58
C VAL A 116 3.94 -9.80 -9.72
N THR A 117 4.98 -9.34 -10.39
CA THR A 117 5.23 -7.92 -10.65
C THR A 117 5.51 -7.69 -12.14
N GLN A 118 5.57 -6.43 -12.55
CA GLN A 118 5.95 -6.07 -13.92
C GLN A 118 7.40 -6.46 -14.18
N ALA A 119 7.64 -7.36 -15.14
CA ALA A 119 9.01 -7.67 -15.58
C ALA A 119 9.69 -6.45 -16.18
N ARG A 120 10.98 -6.30 -15.89
CA ARG A 120 11.80 -5.19 -16.39
C ARG A 120 13.12 -5.74 -16.91
N ASN A 121 13.71 -5.04 -17.88
CA ASN A 121 15.07 -5.36 -18.33
C ASN A 121 16.12 -4.80 -17.35
N GLU A 122 17.40 -5.03 -17.64
CA GLU A 122 18.56 -4.58 -16.83
C GLU A 122 18.59 -3.05 -16.61
N ASN A 123 18.00 -2.29 -17.52
CA ASN A 123 17.89 -0.83 -17.42
C ASN A 123 16.61 -0.35 -16.72
N GLY A 124 15.81 -1.29 -16.15
CA GLY A 124 14.55 -0.97 -15.47
C GLY A 124 13.37 -0.68 -16.42
N VAL A 125 13.54 -0.88 -17.74
CA VAL A 125 12.47 -0.67 -18.73
C VAL A 125 11.46 -1.80 -18.64
N PRO A 126 10.15 -1.52 -18.49
CA PRO A 126 9.12 -2.53 -18.48
C PRO A 126 9.11 -3.37 -19.77
N LEU A 127 8.94 -4.68 -19.62
CA LEU A 127 8.89 -5.61 -20.73
C LEU A 127 7.45 -5.90 -21.12
N LEU A 128 7.25 -6.10 -22.41
CA LEU A 128 6.00 -6.59 -23.01
C LEU A 128 6.23 -8.00 -23.58
N GLU A 129 5.22 -8.83 -23.50
CA GLU A 129 5.18 -10.15 -24.13
C GLU A 129 4.06 -10.20 -25.15
N TRP A 130 4.30 -10.87 -26.26
CA TRP A 130 3.29 -11.14 -27.27
C TRP A 130 2.64 -12.49 -27.00
N ASP A 131 1.32 -12.51 -27.02
CA ASP A 131 0.53 -13.74 -26.94
C ASP A 131 -0.16 -14.00 -28.29
N ASP A 132 0.22 -15.12 -28.93
CA ASP A 132 -0.33 -15.50 -30.24
C ASP A 132 -1.82 -15.88 -30.16
N SER A 133 -2.28 -16.37 -29.01
CA SER A 133 -3.68 -16.78 -28.81
C SER A 133 -4.60 -15.57 -28.70
N TRP A 134 -4.14 -14.52 -28.08
CA TRP A 134 -4.85 -13.24 -27.91
C TRP A 134 -4.54 -12.24 -29.01
N ARG A 135 -3.49 -12.53 -29.82
CA ARG A 135 -2.98 -11.66 -30.89
C ARG A 135 -2.74 -10.23 -30.40
N GLY A 136 -2.10 -10.11 -29.24
CA GLY A 136 -1.82 -8.84 -28.61
C GLY A 136 -0.62 -8.90 -27.68
N ALA A 137 -0.06 -7.75 -27.39
CA ALA A 137 0.98 -7.63 -26.37
C ALA A 137 0.33 -7.35 -25.00
N TYR A 138 0.96 -7.87 -23.96
CA TYR A 138 0.62 -7.60 -22.58
C TYR A 138 1.89 -7.31 -21.78
N ARG A 139 1.73 -6.79 -20.59
CA ARG A 139 2.88 -6.55 -19.70
C ARG A 139 3.46 -7.88 -19.25
N ALA A 140 4.73 -8.10 -19.55
CA ALA A 140 5.43 -9.29 -19.10
C ALA A 140 5.47 -9.35 -17.57
N GLN A 141 5.24 -10.52 -17.02
CA GLN A 141 5.22 -10.75 -15.59
C GLN A 141 6.57 -11.27 -15.09
N SER A 142 7.04 -10.71 -13.98
CA SER A 142 8.08 -11.31 -13.16
C SER A 142 7.44 -12.12 -12.04
N LYS A 143 7.89 -13.36 -11.87
CA LYS A 143 7.45 -14.23 -10.76
C LYS A 143 8.39 -14.11 -9.55
N THR A 144 8.98 -12.96 -9.36
CA THR A 144 9.82 -12.65 -8.19
C THR A 144 8.99 -11.94 -7.15
N ALA A 145 8.94 -12.50 -5.95
CA ALA A 145 8.20 -11.90 -4.84
C ALA A 145 8.85 -10.59 -4.37
N GLU A 146 8.10 -9.50 -4.43
CA GLU A 146 8.56 -8.15 -4.09
C GLU A 146 7.62 -7.46 -3.11
N VAL A 147 8.18 -6.67 -2.20
CA VAL A 147 7.40 -5.77 -1.35
C VAL A 147 6.96 -4.59 -2.20
N VAL A 148 5.64 -4.47 -2.39
CA VAL A 148 5.03 -3.42 -3.21
C VAL A 148 4.64 -2.20 -2.38
N GLY A 149 4.59 -2.34 -1.05
CA GLY A 149 4.37 -1.21 -0.17
C GLY A 149 3.95 -1.57 1.24
N ASN A 150 3.58 -0.58 2.01
CA ASN A 150 3.21 -0.71 3.41
C ASN A 150 1.75 -0.28 3.62
N MET A 151 0.96 -1.08 4.33
CA MET A 151 -0.42 -0.74 4.69
C MET A 151 -0.49 0.27 5.85
N THR A 152 0.56 0.31 6.67
CA THR A 152 0.61 1.24 7.81
C THR A 152 0.78 2.67 7.31
N PRO A 153 -0.05 3.60 7.75
CA PRO A 153 0.08 5.00 7.37
C PRO A 153 1.40 5.60 7.87
N ASP A 154 1.86 6.62 7.19
CA ASP A 154 3.05 7.38 7.61
C ASP A 154 2.80 8.12 8.90
N PHE A 155 1.61 8.68 9.05
CA PHE A 155 1.10 9.25 10.28
C PHE A 155 -0.44 9.39 10.24
N LEU A 156 -1.01 9.49 11.42
CA LEU A 156 -2.40 9.88 11.64
C LEU A 156 -2.42 11.24 12.33
N GLY A 157 -3.39 12.05 12.01
CA GLY A 157 -3.58 13.33 12.67
C GLY A 157 -5.04 13.69 12.77
N SER A 158 -5.39 14.50 13.74
CA SER A 158 -6.71 15.12 13.82
C SER A 158 -6.60 16.58 14.23
N VAL A 159 -7.56 17.37 13.75
CA VAL A 159 -7.77 18.73 14.20
C VAL A 159 -9.25 18.89 14.53
N ALA A 160 -9.56 19.25 15.74
CA ALA A 160 -10.91 19.64 16.13
C ALA A 160 -10.91 21.09 16.61
N THR A 161 -11.89 21.83 16.18
CA THR A 161 -12.05 23.23 16.58
C THR A 161 -13.47 23.50 17.03
N THR A 162 -13.62 24.17 18.15
CA THR A 162 -14.90 24.61 18.68
C THR A 162 -14.86 26.11 18.87
N LEU A 163 -15.69 26.84 18.14
CA LEU A 163 -15.88 28.26 18.27
C LEU A 163 -17.25 28.55 18.92
N THR A 164 -17.25 29.16 20.09
CA THR A 164 -18.45 29.53 20.82
C THR A 164 -18.58 31.05 20.85
N TRP A 165 -19.73 31.54 20.46
CA TRP A 165 -20.13 32.93 20.57
C TRP A 165 -21.45 33.01 21.32
N LYS A 166 -21.40 33.51 22.56
CA LYS A 166 -22.56 33.55 23.49
C LYS A 166 -23.16 32.11 23.61
N ASP A 167 -24.40 31.95 23.17
CA ASP A 167 -25.15 30.69 23.23
C ASP A 167 -25.02 29.84 21.97
N LEU A 168 -24.29 30.31 20.94
CA LEU A 168 -24.07 29.61 19.70
C LEU A 168 -22.68 28.95 19.68
N SER A 169 -22.62 27.67 19.35
CA SER A 169 -21.37 26.92 19.22
C SER A 169 -21.29 26.23 17.89
N LEU A 170 -20.14 26.37 17.24
CA LEU A 170 -19.76 25.63 16.01
C LEU A 170 -18.59 24.72 16.33
N ASN A 171 -18.78 23.40 16.05
CA ASN A 171 -17.74 22.41 16.18
C ASN A 171 -17.41 21.83 14.80
N VAL A 172 -16.12 21.76 14.45
CA VAL A 172 -15.62 21.17 13.22
C VAL A 172 -14.47 20.23 13.57
N GLY A 173 -14.56 18.98 13.12
CA GLY A 173 -13.51 17.98 13.27
C GLY A 173 -13.00 17.51 11.91
N LEU A 174 -11.70 17.33 11.80
CA LEU A 174 -11.02 16.76 10.63
C LEU A 174 -10.07 15.67 11.09
N ASP A 175 -10.32 14.45 10.61
CA ASP A 175 -9.39 13.32 10.78
C ASP A 175 -8.58 13.11 9.50
N MET A 176 -7.29 12.90 9.66
CA MET A 176 -6.33 12.80 8.57
C MET A 176 -5.54 11.50 8.68
N ARG A 177 -5.42 10.82 7.54
CA ARG A 177 -4.54 9.67 7.37
C ARG A 177 -3.64 9.92 6.17
N PHE A 178 -2.32 9.91 6.39
CA PHE A 178 -1.34 10.10 5.34
C PHE A 178 -0.52 8.81 5.13
N GLY A 179 -0.30 8.49 3.86
CA GLY A 179 0.39 7.25 3.48
C GLY A 179 -0.44 5.99 3.74
N GLY A 180 0.21 4.87 3.60
CA GLY A 180 -0.41 3.56 3.62
C GLY A 180 -1.04 3.18 2.29
N LEU A 181 -0.78 1.96 1.84
CA LEU A 181 -1.34 1.41 0.61
C LEU A 181 -2.52 0.50 0.90
N VAL A 182 -3.47 0.51 0.00
CA VAL A 182 -4.62 -0.41 0.01
C VAL A 182 -4.68 -1.09 -1.35
N ALA A 183 -4.69 -2.42 -1.36
CA ALA A 183 -4.95 -3.18 -2.56
C ALA A 183 -6.45 -3.13 -2.89
N SER A 184 -6.80 -2.52 -4.02
CA SER A 184 -8.19 -2.36 -4.44
C SER A 184 -8.55 -3.36 -5.52
N TYR A 185 -9.19 -4.45 -5.13
CA TYR A 185 -9.70 -5.44 -6.07
C TYR A 185 -10.89 -4.90 -6.88
N CYS A 186 -11.70 -4.02 -6.29
CA CYS A 186 -12.77 -3.35 -7.03
C CYS A 186 -12.23 -2.56 -8.22
N ASN A 187 -11.09 -1.86 -8.01
CA ASN A 187 -10.45 -1.13 -9.10
C ASN A 187 -9.83 -2.09 -10.14
N LEU A 188 -9.20 -3.18 -9.69
CA LEU A 188 -8.64 -4.20 -10.58
C LEU A 188 -9.72 -4.80 -11.48
N TYR A 189 -10.77 -5.36 -10.89
CA TYR A 189 -11.87 -5.94 -11.66
C TYR A 189 -12.62 -4.93 -12.50
N GLY A 190 -12.85 -3.72 -11.97
CA GLY A 190 -13.52 -2.64 -12.71
C GLY A 190 -12.70 -2.19 -13.92
N THR A 191 -11.38 -2.10 -13.78
CA THR A 191 -10.49 -1.75 -14.90
C THR A 191 -10.47 -2.85 -15.95
N GLN A 192 -10.36 -4.10 -15.52
CA GLN A 192 -10.37 -5.24 -16.43
C GLN A 192 -11.73 -5.39 -17.17
N ALA A 193 -12.84 -5.15 -16.46
CA ALA A 193 -14.18 -5.14 -17.06
C ALA A 193 -14.46 -3.88 -17.89
N GLY A 194 -13.58 -2.89 -17.87
CA GLY A 194 -13.75 -1.66 -18.61
C GLY A 194 -14.71 -0.65 -17.99
N TRP A 195 -14.91 -0.69 -16.68
CA TRP A 195 -15.85 0.17 -15.96
C TRP A 195 -15.20 1.41 -15.33
N THR A 196 -13.88 1.43 -15.24
CA THR A 196 -13.16 2.57 -14.69
C THR A 196 -12.82 3.59 -15.78
N GLU A 197 -12.72 4.86 -15.41
CA GLU A 197 -12.28 5.92 -16.31
C GLU A 197 -10.89 5.63 -16.92
N SER A 198 -9.98 5.10 -16.11
CA SER A 198 -8.65 4.69 -16.57
C SER A 198 -8.69 3.61 -17.64
N SER A 199 -9.72 2.77 -17.66
CA SER A 199 -9.91 1.73 -18.66
C SER A 199 -10.48 2.23 -19.97
N LEU A 200 -10.97 3.47 -20.02
CA LEU A 200 -11.48 4.11 -21.24
C LEU A 200 -10.36 4.75 -22.07
N GLN A 201 -9.23 5.02 -21.44
CA GLN A 201 -8.06 5.54 -22.15
C GLN A 201 -7.64 4.57 -23.26
N TYR A 202 -7.33 5.10 -24.43
CA TYR A 202 -6.81 4.31 -25.57
C TYR A 202 -7.82 3.35 -26.23
N ARG A 203 -9.09 3.44 -25.92
CA ARG A 203 -10.16 2.72 -26.64
C ARG A 203 -10.66 3.45 -27.87
N ASP A 204 -10.13 4.61 -28.12
CA ASP A 204 -10.47 5.47 -29.23
C ASP A 204 -10.00 4.81 -30.54
N PRO A 205 -10.89 4.61 -31.53
CA PRO A 205 -10.56 4.04 -32.83
C PRO A 205 -9.51 4.86 -33.61
N GLU A 206 -9.43 6.18 -33.35
CA GLU A 206 -8.49 7.06 -34.03
C GLU A 206 -7.04 6.88 -33.56
N HIS A 207 -6.84 6.34 -32.35
CA HIS A 207 -5.52 6.19 -31.75
C HIS A 207 -4.95 4.78 -31.82
N GLY A 208 -5.74 3.77 -32.20
CA GLY A 208 -5.29 2.41 -32.54
C GLY A 208 -4.43 1.68 -31.52
N GLY A 209 -4.35 2.16 -30.27
CA GLY A 209 -3.52 1.56 -29.24
C GLY A 209 -3.22 2.48 -28.05
N MET A 210 -2.41 1.97 -27.14
CA MET A 210 -2.05 2.63 -25.91
C MET A 210 -0.86 3.58 -26.12
N THR A 211 -1.00 4.84 -25.67
CA THR A 211 0.11 5.80 -25.65
C THR A 211 0.95 5.58 -24.38
N TRP A 212 2.25 5.53 -24.52
CA TRP A 212 3.17 5.35 -23.41
C TRP A 212 4.01 6.61 -23.20
N THR A 213 4.15 7.01 -21.95
CA THR A 213 5.04 8.10 -21.54
C THR A 213 6.44 7.62 -21.16
N SER A 214 6.71 6.32 -21.27
CA SER A 214 7.96 5.69 -20.92
C SER A 214 8.40 4.69 -21.99
N GLN A 215 9.65 4.26 -21.92
CA GLN A 215 10.20 3.26 -22.84
C GLN A 215 9.72 1.87 -22.44
N TYR A 216 9.31 1.08 -23.43
CA TYR A 216 8.97 -0.34 -23.27
C TYR A 216 9.75 -1.17 -24.29
N ALA A 217 10.07 -2.41 -23.91
CA ALA A 217 10.65 -3.37 -24.83
C ALA A 217 9.73 -4.60 -24.90
N ASP A 218 9.63 -5.22 -26.09
CA ASP A 218 8.97 -6.50 -26.24
C ASP A 218 9.94 -7.66 -25.90
N SER A 219 9.43 -8.88 -25.87
CA SER A 219 10.23 -10.09 -25.62
C SER A 219 11.27 -10.36 -26.71
N LYS A 220 11.18 -9.70 -27.87
CA LYS A 220 12.13 -9.76 -28.97
C LYS A 220 13.20 -8.64 -28.88
N GLY A 221 13.16 -7.83 -27.84
CA GLY A 221 14.10 -6.73 -27.62
C GLY A 221 13.82 -5.46 -28.42
N ILE A 222 12.66 -5.37 -29.08
CA ILE A 222 12.25 -4.14 -29.77
C ILE A 222 11.82 -3.12 -28.71
N GLN A 223 12.44 -1.97 -28.71
CA GLN A 223 12.10 -0.88 -27.79
C GLN A 223 11.05 0.04 -28.41
N TYR A 224 10.03 0.34 -27.60
CA TYR A 224 9.00 1.33 -27.93
C TYR A 224 9.26 2.54 -27.04
N THR A 225 9.56 3.67 -27.66
CA THR A 225 9.77 4.95 -26.98
C THR A 225 8.54 5.82 -27.14
N ASP A 226 8.36 6.79 -26.25
CA ASP A 226 7.26 7.74 -26.16
C ASP A 226 6.39 7.83 -27.44
N GLY A 227 5.18 7.33 -27.33
CA GLY A 227 4.27 7.31 -28.47
C GLY A 227 3.33 6.13 -28.43
N MET A 228 2.62 5.94 -29.52
CA MET A 228 1.72 4.79 -29.68
C MET A 228 2.53 3.52 -29.92
N ILE A 229 2.14 2.45 -29.25
CA ILE A 229 2.57 1.11 -29.65
C ILE A 229 1.94 0.81 -30.99
N PRO A 230 2.73 0.31 -31.99
CA PRO A 230 2.22 0.07 -33.32
C PRO A 230 0.96 -0.80 -33.34
N GLU A 231 0.08 -0.50 -34.29
CA GLU A 231 -1.10 -1.31 -34.57
C GLU A 231 -0.71 -2.80 -34.69
N GLY A 232 -1.43 -3.67 -33.98
CA GLY A 232 -1.16 -5.10 -33.94
C GLY A 232 -0.29 -5.58 -32.78
N VAL A 233 0.32 -4.69 -32.00
CA VAL A 233 1.03 -5.04 -30.76
C VAL A 233 0.06 -5.14 -29.58
N PHE A 234 -1.01 -4.33 -29.59
CA PHE A 234 -2.15 -4.51 -28.71
C PHE A 234 -3.39 -4.82 -29.51
N LYS A 235 -4.16 -5.77 -29.06
CA LYS A 235 -5.49 -6.00 -29.59
C LYS A 235 -6.40 -4.86 -29.15
N GLU A 236 -7.21 -4.36 -30.06
CA GLU A 236 -8.29 -3.42 -29.77
C GLU A 236 -9.10 -3.89 -28.55
N GLY A 237 -9.21 -3.06 -27.52
CA GLY A 237 -9.88 -3.39 -26.27
C GLY A 237 -9.06 -4.20 -25.24
N THR A 238 -7.80 -4.51 -25.50
CA THR A 238 -6.93 -5.14 -24.52
C THR A 238 -6.29 -4.06 -23.65
N ILE A 239 -6.70 -3.97 -22.38
CA ILE A 239 -6.10 -3.09 -21.40
C ILE A 239 -4.95 -3.87 -20.79
N ALA A 240 -3.72 -3.41 -21.02
CA ALA A 240 -2.60 -3.85 -20.22
C ALA A 240 -2.74 -3.20 -18.83
N THR A 241 -3.26 -3.93 -17.88
CA THR A 241 -3.31 -3.56 -16.45
C THR A 241 -2.01 -3.89 -15.76
#